data_88151bbec6ee2f0a3bc111758e529de4
#
_entry.id   88151bbec6ee2f0a3bc111758e529de4
#
_cell.length_a   1.000
_cell.length_b   1.000
_cell.length_c   1.000
_cell.angle_alpha   90.00
_cell.angle_beta   90.00
_cell.angle_gamma   90.00
#
_symmetry.space_group_name_H-M   'P 1'
#
loop_
_entity.id
_entity.type
_entity.pdbx_description
1 polymer ?
#
loop_
_entity_poly.entity_id
_entity_poly.type
_entity_poly.pdbx_seq_one_letter_code
_entity_poly.pdbx_strand_id
1 'polypeptide(L)'
;MSIDINKKILRIEDAEQYQALIETSQKKLVMIDFYQDWCGPCDAIQPTLSKVYQDYDAIDERFVLAGVSINKVGLETIMASLSASENQNYKLNGCLPSFAFFRFKALVTFVSGVDAPTIVSQISINMPDKPEAAEQ
;
A
#
# COMPACT_ATOMS: atom_id res chain seq x y z
N MET A 1 0.95 -9.79 21.26
CA MET A 1 0.11 -10.58 20.35
C MET A 1 0.28 -10.07 18.94
N SER A 2 0.57 -10.94 18.01
CA SER A 2 0.79 -10.50 16.65
C SER A 2 -0.52 -10.47 15.87
N ILE A 3 -0.55 -9.58 14.89
CA ILE A 3 -1.71 -9.45 14.01
C ILE A 3 -1.44 -10.24 12.76
N ASP A 4 -2.43 -10.99 12.32
CA ASP A 4 -2.32 -11.75 11.07
C ASP A 4 -2.52 -10.80 9.91
N ILE A 5 -1.43 -10.40 9.27
CA ILE A 5 -1.47 -9.44 8.17
C ILE A 5 -2.28 -9.96 7.00
N ASN A 6 -2.30 -11.27 6.78
CA ASN A 6 -3.08 -11.83 5.69
C ASN A 6 -4.58 -11.51 5.82
N LYS A 7 -5.05 -11.27 7.03
CA LYS A 7 -6.44 -10.89 7.25
C LYS A 7 -6.67 -9.40 7.05
N LYS A 8 -5.59 -8.61 7.00
CA LYS A 8 -5.69 -7.18 6.82
C LYS A 8 -5.51 -6.75 5.37
N ILE A 9 -4.90 -7.59 4.56
CA ILE A 9 -4.60 -7.22 3.17
C ILE A 9 -5.87 -7.24 2.34
N LEU A 10 -6.15 -6.11 1.69
CA LEU A 10 -7.24 -6.03 0.73
C LEU A 10 -6.73 -6.51 -0.61
N ARG A 11 -7.35 -7.53 -1.15
CA ARG A 11 -6.89 -8.12 -2.41
C ARG A 11 -7.55 -7.42 -3.58
N ILE A 12 -6.73 -6.92 -4.49
CA ILE A 12 -7.20 -6.16 -5.66
C ILE A 12 -6.95 -7.03 -6.90
N GLU A 13 -8.02 -7.33 -7.62
CA GLU A 13 -7.95 -8.30 -8.71
C GLU A 13 -8.47 -7.78 -10.04
N ASP A 14 -8.89 -6.53 -10.12
CA ASP A 14 -9.26 -5.95 -11.41
C ASP A 14 -9.08 -4.44 -11.38
N ALA A 15 -9.23 -3.83 -12.56
CA ALA A 15 -8.94 -2.41 -12.70
C ALA A 15 -9.94 -1.55 -11.94
N GLU A 16 -11.19 -1.98 -11.83
CA GLU A 16 -12.19 -1.22 -11.09
C GLU A 16 -11.86 -1.17 -9.62
N GLN A 17 -11.45 -2.32 -9.05
CA GLN A 17 -11.05 -2.37 -7.67
C GLN A 17 -9.83 -1.49 -7.43
N TYR A 18 -8.91 -1.48 -8.39
CA TYR A 18 -7.72 -0.65 -8.28
C TYR A 18 -8.07 0.82 -8.24
N GLN A 19 -8.99 1.27 -9.11
CA GLN A 19 -9.39 2.67 -9.12
C GLN A 19 -10.09 3.04 -7.82
N ALA A 20 -10.92 2.15 -7.28
CA ALA A 20 -11.57 2.41 -6.00
C ALA A 20 -10.54 2.53 -4.88
N LEU A 21 -9.47 1.74 -4.95
CA LEU A 21 -8.39 1.82 -3.97
C LEU A 21 -7.72 3.19 -4.02
N ILE A 22 -7.44 3.69 -5.22
CA ILE A 22 -6.81 5.00 -5.37
C ILE A 22 -7.73 6.08 -4.80
N GLU A 23 -9.05 5.97 -5.02
CA GLU A 23 -10.00 6.92 -4.45
C GLU A 23 -9.97 6.89 -2.92
N THR A 24 -9.76 5.72 -2.33
CA THR A 24 -9.68 5.59 -0.88
C THR A 24 -8.54 6.43 -0.32
N SER A 25 -7.50 6.66 -1.12
CA SER A 25 -6.34 7.43 -0.65
C SER A 25 -6.66 8.89 -0.37
N GLN A 26 -7.84 9.37 -0.74
CA GLN A 26 -8.26 10.71 -0.33
C GLN A 26 -8.39 10.81 1.18
N LYS A 27 -8.76 9.73 1.85
CA LYS A 27 -9.03 9.77 3.28
C LYS A 27 -8.05 8.97 4.09
N LYS A 28 -7.38 8.01 3.47
CA LYS A 28 -6.49 7.10 4.19
C LYS A 28 -5.17 7.00 3.45
N LEU A 29 -4.13 6.65 4.19
CA LEU A 29 -2.87 6.28 3.53
C LEU A 29 -3.05 4.89 2.95
N VAL A 30 -2.78 4.75 1.67
CA VAL A 30 -2.88 3.46 0.98
C VAL A 30 -1.47 2.97 0.68
N MET A 31 -1.15 1.78 1.18
CA MET A 31 0.10 1.11 0.86
C MET A 31 -0.22 -0.09 -0.01
N ILE A 32 0.43 -0.16 -1.16
CA ILE A 32 0.17 -1.21 -2.12
C ILE A 32 1.40 -2.10 -2.25
N ASP A 33 1.19 -3.41 -2.12
CA ASP A 33 2.20 -4.43 -2.38
C ASP A 33 1.89 -4.98 -3.77
N PHE A 34 2.69 -4.62 -4.76
CA PHE A 34 2.54 -5.14 -6.12
C PHE A 34 3.24 -6.47 -6.24
N TYR A 35 2.57 -7.46 -6.79
CA TYR A 35 3.17 -8.77 -6.98
C TYR A 35 2.70 -9.39 -8.28
N GLN A 36 3.48 -10.31 -8.78
CA GLN A 36 3.10 -11.13 -9.92
C GLN A 36 2.65 -12.48 -9.40
N ASP A 37 1.72 -13.11 -10.14
CA ASP A 37 1.10 -14.34 -9.65
C ASP A 37 2.10 -15.43 -9.32
N TRP A 38 3.19 -15.49 -10.08
CA TRP A 38 4.18 -16.55 -9.88
C TRP A 38 5.18 -16.24 -8.77
N CYS A 39 5.18 -15.02 -8.24
CA CYS A 39 6.03 -14.67 -7.12
C CYS A 39 5.26 -14.59 -5.81
N GLY A 40 4.02 -14.18 -5.87
CA GLY A 40 3.20 -14.02 -4.69
C GLY A 40 3.59 -12.80 -3.85
N PRO A 41 2.85 -12.56 -2.78
CA PRO A 41 3.18 -11.46 -1.87
C PRO A 41 4.47 -11.75 -1.12
N CYS A 42 5.16 -10.71 -0.72
CA CYS A 42 6.40 -10.87 0.03
C CYS A 42 6.13 -11.04 1.50
N ASP A 43 6.47 -12.19 2.05
CA ASP A 43 6.24 -12.49 3.46
C ASP A 43 7.23 -11.77 4.37
N ALA A 44 8.36 -11.34 3.84
CA ALA A 44 9.39 -10.74 4.67
C ALA A 44 8.96 -9.44 5.33
N ILE A 45 7.99 -8.75 4.75
CA ILE A 45 7.51 -7.47 5.31
C ILE A 45 6.43 -7.67 6.37
N GLN A 46 5.89 -8.88 6.49
CA GLN A 46 4.75 -9.10 7.38
C GLN A 46 5.02 -8.77 8.84
N PRO A 47 6.17 -9.15 9.43
CA PRO A 47 6.41 -8.77 10.82
C PRO A 47 6.42 -7.26 11.03
N THR A 48 6.99 -6.53 10.08
CA THR A 48 7.02 -5.07 10.16
C THR A 48 5.62 -4.49 10.12
N LEU A 49 4.78 -4.99 9.22
CA LEU A 49 3.41 -4.49 9.09
C LEU A 49 2.55 -4.89 10.28
N SER A 50 2.80 -6.08 10.84
CA SER A 50 2.09 -6.48 12.04
C SER A 50 2.33 -5.49 13.16
N LYS A 51 3.58 -5.04 13.31
CA LYS A 51 3.91 -4.06 14.34
C LYS A 51 3.24 -2.71 14.05
N VAL A 52 3.18 -2.31 12.80
CA VAL A 52 2.50 -1.07 12.41
C VAL A 52 1.03 -1.13 12.85
N TYR A 53 0.36 -2.25 12.59
CA TYR A 53 -1.03 -2.38 12.98
C TYR A 53 -1.23 -2.36 14.49
N GLN A 54 -0.20 -2.73 15.25
CA GLN A 54 -0.28 -2.68 16.70
C GLN A 54 0.03 -1.30 17.25
N ASP A 55 0.84 -0.52 16.55
CA ASP A 55 1.36 0.74 17.07
C ASP A 55 0.44 1.94 16.84
N TYR A 56 -0.46 1.86 15.88
CA TYR A 56 -1.30 3.01 15.54
C TYR A 56 -2.73 2.77 16.00
N ASP A 57 -3.28 3.73 16.76
CA ASP A 57 -4.68 3.66 17.18
C ASP A 57 -5.59 3.91 15.98
N ALA A 58 -6.72 3.22 15.95
CA ALA A 58 -7.73 3.39 14.89
C ALA A 58 -7.13 3.25 13.49
N ILE A 59 -6.17 2.34 13.35
CA ILE A 59 -5.43 2.25 12.11
C ILE A 59 -6.32 1.91 10.92
N ASP A 60 -7.36 1.12 11.12
CA ASP A 60 -8.25 0.75 10.00
C ASP A 60 -8.99 1.95 9.43
N GLU A 61 -9.07 3.04 10.17
CA GLU A 61 -9.68 4.28 9.68
C GLU A 61 -8.70 5.23 9.05
N ARG A 62 -7.41 4.91 9.11
CA ARG A 62 -6.33 5.80 8.65
C ARG A 62 -5.46 5.16 7.58
N PHE A 63 -5.51 3.85 7.42
CA PHE A 63 -4.54 3.11 6.64
C PHE A 63 -5.18 1.91 5.96
N VAL A 64 -4.81 1.68 4.71
CA VAL A 64 -5.24 0.49 3.96
C VAL A 64 -3.99 -0.18 3.42
N LEU A 65 -3.87 -1.48 3.67
CA LEU A 65 -2.83 -2.30 3.06
C LEU A 65 -3.49 -3.14 1.97
N ALA A 66 -3.00 -3.01 0.75
CA ALA A 66 -3.58 -3.72 -0.38
C ALA A 66 -2.53 -4.55 -1.09
N GLY A 67 -2.92 -5.73 -1.52
CA GLY A 67 -2.10 -6.56 -2.39
C GLY A 67 -2.66 -6.50 -3.79
N VAL A 68 -1.87 -6.06 -4.74
CA VAL A 68 -2.32 -5.85 -6.12
C VAL A 68 -1.61 -6.83 -7.03
N SER A 69 -2.41 -7.69 -7.69
CA SER A 69 -1.85 -8.60 -8.69
C SER A 69 -1.62 -7.82 -9.98
N ILE A 70 -0.37 -7.71 -10.39
CA ILE A 70 -0.02 -6.99 -11.61
C ILE A 70 -0.70 -7.61 -12.81
N ASN A 71 -0.74 -8.94 -12.84
CA ASN A 71 -1.32 -9.64 -13.98
C ASN A 71 -2.83 -9.45 -14.09
N LYS A 72 -3.52 -9.40 -12.95
CA LYS A 72 -4.97 -9.31 -12.97
C LYS A 72 -5.48 -7.89 -13.17
N VAL A 73 -4.79 -6.91 -12.60
CA VAL A 73 -5.17 -5.51 -12.76
C VAL A 73 -4.72 -4.98 -14.12
N GLY A 74 -3.57 -5.39 -14.56
CA GLY A 74 -3.02 -4.92 -15.82
C GLY A 74 -1.93 -3.90 -15.63
N LEU A 75 -0.77 -4.19 -16.23
CA LEU A 75 0.39 -3.33 -16.07
C LEU A 75 0.12 -1.90 -16.54
N GLU A 76 -0.65 -1.75 -17.62
CA GLU A 76 -0.93 -0.42 -18.16
C GLU A 76 -1.71 0.44 -17.16
N THR A 77 -2.71 -0.15 -16.53
CA THR A 77 -3.51 0.56 -15.53
C THR A 77 -2.64 1.00 -14.37
N ILE A 78 -1.79 0.10 -13.90
CA ILE A 78 -0.90 0.40 -12.78
C ILE A 78 0.09 1.49 -13.16
N MET A 79 0.74 1.36 -14.30
CA MET A 79 1.74 2.32 -14.71
C MET A 79 1.14 3.71 -14.94
N ALA A 80 -0.10 3.77 -15.43
CA ALA A 80 -0.76 5.06 -15.60
C ALA A 80 -0.96 5.76 -14.26
N SER A 81 -1.30 5.00 -13.23
CA SER A 81 -1.48 5.61 -11.89
C SER A 81 -0.16 6.09 -11.31
N LEU A 82 0.93 5.36 -11.57
CA LEU A 82 2.24 5.73 -11.03
C LEU A 82 2.84 6.90 -11.80
N SER A 83 2.68 6.93 -13.11
CA SER A 83 3.29 7.97 -13.91
C SER A 83 2.56 9.30 -13.83
N ALA A 84 1.40 9.34 -13.20
CA ALA A 84 0.74 10.61 -12.93
C ALA A 84 1.54 11.42 -11.91
N SER A 85 2.48 10.79 -11.22
CA SER A 85 3.33 11.48 -10.27
C SER A 85 4.63 11.88 -10.96
N GLU A 86 5.17 13.01 -10.55
CA GLU A 86 6.33 13.54 -11.23
C GLU A 86 7.58 12.76 -10.93
N ASN A 87 8.43 12.66 -11.95
CA ASN A 87 9.84 12.31 -11.76
C ASN A 87 10.15 10.96 -11.20
N GLN A 88 9.42 9.97 -11.50
CA GLN A 88 9.72 8.69 -10.93
C GLN A 88 10.01 7.65 -12.01
N ASN A 89 11.05 6.90 -11.80
CA ASN A 89 11.34 5.74 -12.62
C ASN A 89 10.82 4.52 -11.89
N TYR A 90 9.66 4.07 -12.27
CA TYR A 90 9.07 2.91 -11.61
C TYR A 90 9.37 1.67 -12.40
N LYS A 91 9.87 0.66 -11.72
CA LYS A 91 10.05 -0.63 -12.34
C LYS A 91 9.36 -1.67 -11.50
N LEU A 92 8.36 -2.29 -12.08
CA LEU A 92 7.72 -3.43 -11.46
C LEU A 92 8.42 -4.67 -11.96
N ASN A 93 9.50 -5.03 -11.26
CA ASN A 93 10.41 -6.04 -11.72
C ASN A 93 10.13 -7.41 -11.14
N GLY A 94 9.76 -8.35 -11.98
CA GLY A 94 9.80 -9.74 -11.66
C GLY A 94 9.39 -10.08 -10.24
N CYS A 95 10.24 -10.75 -9.53
CA CYS A 95 9.95 -11.20 -8.18
C CYS A 95 10.30 -10.20 -7.10
N LEU A 96 10.86 -9.05 -7.45
CA LEU A 96 11.18 -8.06 -6.44
C LEU A 96 9.89 -7.44 -5.93
N PRO A 97 9.68 -7.43 -4.61
CA PRO A 97 8.52 -6.73 -4.08
C PRO A 97 8.63 -5.24 -4.34
N SER A 98 7.51 -4.63 -4.65
CA SER A 98 7.45 -3.20 -4.90
C SER A 98 6.28 -2.64 -4.14
N PHE A 99 6.51 -1.53 -3.45
CA PHE A 99 5.50 -0.94 -2.59
C PHE A 99 5.25 0.49 -3.00
N ALA A 100 3.99 0.84 -3.17
CA ALA A 100 3.60 2.20 -3.52
C ALA A 100 2.74 2.76 -2.40
N PHE A 101 2.93 4.04 -2.12
CA PHE A 101 2.15 4.71 -1.10
C PHE A 101 1.37 5.84 -1.75
N PHE A 102 0.06 5.82 -1.61
CA PHE A 102 -0.82 6.84 -2.18
C PHE A 102 -1.51 7.62 -1.07
N ARG A 103 -1.60 8.93 -1.26
CA ARG A 103 -2.35 9.80 -0.38
C ARG A 103 -2.91 10.93 -1.22
N PHE A 104 -4.18 11.27 -1.02
CA PHE A 104 -4.84 12.31 -1.80
C PHE A 104 -4.84 11.99 -3.29
N LYS A 105 -4.99 10.72 -3.61
CA LYS A 105 -5.06 10.21 -4.98
C LYS A 105 -3.74 10.38 -5.75
N ALA A 106 -2.66 10.66 -5.06
CA ALA A 106 -1.35 10.83 -5.69
C ALA A 106 -0.34 9.89 -5.06
N LEU A 107 0.61 9.45 -5.88
CA LEU A 107 1.71 8.63 -5.41
C LEU A 107 2.66 9.51 -4.60
N VAL A 108 2.88 9.15 -3.34
CA VAL A 108 3.80 9.92 -2.50
C VAL A 108 5.17 9.27 -2.42
N THR A 109 5.24 7.95 -2.56
CA THR A 109 6.52 7.26 -2.50
C THR A 109 6.40 5.89 -3.14
N PHE A 110 7.51 5.42 -3.71
CA PHE A 110 7.61 4.08 -4.28
C PHE A 110 8.89 3.44 -3.75
N VAL A 111 8.76 2.25 -3.17
CA VAL A 111 9.88 1.54 -2.57
C VAL A 111 10.07 0.22 -3.28
N SER A 112 11.25 -0.01 -3.84
CA SER A 112 11.59 -1.30 -4.45
C SER A 112 12.32 -2.15 -3.43
N GLY A 113 11.91 -3.40 -3.31
CA GLY A 113 12.51 -4.32 -2.35
C GLY A 113 11.96 -4.13 -0.94
N VAL A 114 12.35 -5.03 -0.04
CA VAL A 114 11.86 -4.99 1.32
C VAL A 114 12.80 -4.13 2.15
N ASP A 115 12.55 -2.83 2.12
CA ASP A 115 13.33 -1.86 2.87
C ASP A 115 12.48 -1.40 4.05
N ALA A 116 12.47 -2.21 5.11
CA ALA A 116 11.59 -1.98 6.24
C ALA A 116 11.78 -0.60 6.88
N PRO A 117 13.00 -0.12 7.10
CA PRO A 117 13.13 1.22 7.69
C PRO A 117 12.49 2.31 6.85
N THR A 118 12.67 2.27 5.53
CA THR A 118 12.06 3.25 4.65
C THR A 118 10.55 3.13 4.67
N ILE A 119 10.04 1.89 4.63
CA ILE A 119 8.59 1.66 4.64
C ILE A 119 7.98 2.20 5.92
N VAL A 120 8.58 1.90 7.07
CA VAL A 120 8.07 2.39 8.36
C VAL A 120 8.11 3.92 8.40
N SER A 121 9.18 4.52 7.90
CA SER A 121 9.33 5.96 7.88
C SER A 121 8.26 6.61 7.01
N GLN A 122 7.98 6.04 5.85
CA GLN A 122 6.97 6.61 4.95
C GLN A 122 5.57 6.46 5.51
N ILE A 123 5.31 5.37 6.22
CA ILE A 123 4.03 5.22 6.90
C ILE A 123 3.87 6.31 7.95
N SER A 124 4.91 6.54 8.73
CA SER A 124 4.84 7.55 9.79
C SER A 124 4.64 8.95 9.22
N ILE A 125 5.37 9.29 8.16
CA ILE A 125 5.30 10.63 7.58
C ILE A 125 3.93 10.90 6.96
N ASN A 126 3.32 9.89 6.36
CA ASN A 126 2.12 10.09 5.56
C ASN A 126 0.83 9.64 6.23
N MET A 127 0.92 9.07 7.43
CA MET A 127 -0.27 8.60 8.13
C MET A 127 -1.18 9.77 8.48
N PRO A 128 -2.46 9.73 8.10
CA PRO A 128 -3.38 10.79 8.52
C PRO A 128 -3.53 10.83 10.03
N ASP A 129 -3.94 11.96 10.53
CA ASP A 129 -4.18 12.10 11.95
C ASP A 129 -5.28 11.16 12.40
N LYS A 130 -5.23 10.80 13.67
CA LYS A 130 -6.27 9.99 14.28
C LYS A 130 -7.60 10.71 14.17
N PRO A 131 -8.67 10.03 13.75
CA PRO A 131 -9.96 10.67 13.65
C PRO A 131 -10.37 11.23 15.00
N GLU A 132 -10.98 12.40 14.97
CA GLU A 132 -11.48 12.96 16.20
C GLU A 132 -12.62 12.15 16.68
N ALA A 133 -12.60 11.91 17.96
CA ALA A 133 -13.57 11.09 18.55
C ALA A 133 -14.86 11.78 18.38
N ALA A 134 -15.50 11.42 17.49
CA ALA A 134 -16.74 11.89 17.24
C ALA A 134 -17.17 12.80 18.23
N GLU A 135 -16.40 13.28 18.64
CA GLU A 135 -16.47 14.04 19.35
C GLU A 135 -17.48 14.05 20.02
N GLN A 136 -17.77 13.47 20.33
CA GLN A 136 -18.61 13.32 21.00
C GLN A 136 -19.58 13.82 20.97
#